data_21888c71310c0b6965076780ee7f54ef
#
_entry.id   21888c71310c0b6965076780ee7f54ef
#
_cell.length_a   1.000
_cell.length_b   1.000
_cell.length_c   1.000
_cell.angle_alpha   90.00
_cell.angle_beta   90.00
_cell.angle_gamma   90.00
#
_symmetry.space_group_name_H-M   'P 1'
#
loop_
_entity.id
_entity.type
_entity.pdbx_description
1 polymer ?
#
loop_
_entity_poly.entity_id
_entity_poly.type
_entity_poly.pdbx_seq_one_letter_code
_entity_poly.pdbx_strand_id
1 'polypeptide(L)'
;MAPHFIFEMNRVSKRFGDKTILQNISLSFYYGAKIGVVGENGAGKSTLLKIMAQIDKDIDGEVKFVKGMTCKYVAQEPELDLDATVRENVAKAVAPIQAKIDRFNEISILMGDPDQADNFDKLMEEMGTLQEEIDAVDGWELDRKIDVAADALVLPPDDAIVRQLSGGERRRVALCQALLEQPDLLLLDEPTNHLDAETVHWLEGALRDYRGTVIIVTHDRYFLDNITKWILEIDNSRGLPFEGNYSSWLAQKAELLRVAEKQESQRQKTLKRELEWIQTAHKGRLQKNQARVNSYEKLAAEQKLDDKSDAIIQIAPGPRLGEKVLVVDGLSKSYEIGGVKTTLLDDVSFIVPRGAVVGVVGPNGVGKSTLFRMIVGDETPDAGKIELGETVQLAYVDQHRDALNPENTVFEEITDGRDRIELGPIEMNSRAYVSRFNFRGSQQQRLVGVCSGGERNRVHLAKLLKRGGNLLLLDEPTTDLDVGTMRVLEQAILEFPGCAIVVSHDRFFLDRICTHILAFEGNGKTRWFEGDFSAYEEALRAEDPSRVENRRSKYRKIPQI
;
A
#
# COMPACT_ATOMS: atom_id res chain seq x y z
N MET A 1 7.72 -28.68 -17.51
CA MET A 1 9.11 -28.23 -17.19
C MET A 1 9.23 -28.13 -15.68
N ALA A 2 10.33 -28.61 -15.07
CA ALA A 2 10.58 -28.38 -13.65
C ALA A 2 10.67 -26.87 -13.39
N PRO A 3 10.09 -26.36 -12.29
CA PRO A 3 10.17 -24.94 -11.98
C PRO A 3 11.64 -24.56 -11.76
N HIS A 4 12.12 -23.58 -12.54
CA HIS A 4 13.47 -23.06 -12.37
C HIS A 4 13.45 -22.01 -11.25
N PHE A 5 14.27 -22.25 -10.21
CA PHE A 5 14.53 -21.24 -9.20
C PHE A 5 15.35 -20.10 -9.81
N ILE A 6 14.98 -18.88 -9.48
CA ILE A 6 15.72 -17.70 -9.94
C ILE A 6 16.55 -17.08 -8.82
N PHE A 7 16.11 -17.32 -7.58
CA PHE A 7 16.68 -16.68 -6.40
C PHE A 7 16.47 -17.56 -5.18
N GLU A 8 17.51 -17.70 -4.34
CA GLU A 8 17.48 -18.46 -3.10
C GLU A 8 18.06 -17.66 -1.95
N MET A 9 17.38 -17.71 -0.81
CA MET A 9 17.85 -17.22 0.48
C MET A 9 18.06 -18.42 1.41
N ASN A 10 19.21 -18.49 2.06
CA ASN A 10 19.53 -19.56 2.99
C ASN A 10 19.94 -19.00 4.35
N ARG A 11 19.10 -19.23 5.37
CA ARG A 11 19.27 -18.79 6.76
C ARG A 11 19.60 -17.30 6.89
N VAL A 12 18.97 -16.47 6.09
CA VAL A 12 19.21 -15.02 6.09
C VAL A 12 18.67 -14.40 7.36
N SER A 13 19.55 -13.68 8.06
CA SER A 13 19.21 -12.89 9.25
C SER A 13 19.78 -11.49 9.13
N LYS A 14 19.04 -10.49 9.63
CA LYS A 14 19.45 -9.08 9.65
C LYS A 14 19.14 -8.46 10.99
N ARG A 15 20.12 -7.69 11.49
CA ARG A 15 19.99 -6.93 12.75
C ARG A 15 20.34 -5.46 12.50
N PHE A 16 19.67 -4.57 13.24
CA PHE A 16 20.06 -3.17 13.38
C PHE A 16 20.31 -2.89 14.86
N GLY A 17 21.57 -2.77 15.23
CA GLY A 17 21.97 -2.73 16.64
C GLY A 17 21.47 -3.98 17.38
N ASP A 18 20.75 -3.80 18.46
CA ASP A 18 20.20 -4.92 19.26
C ASP A 18 18.89 -5.50 18.71
N LYS A 19 18.27 -4.84 17.71
CA LYS A 19 16.98 -5.26 17.16
C LYS A 19 17.17 -6.22 16.01
N THR A 20 16.67 -7.46 16.15
CA THR A 20 16.57 -8.43 15.05
C THR A 20 15.35 -8.09 14.18
N ILE A 21 15.58 -7.84 12.89
CA ILE A 21 14.53 -7.51 11.93
C ILE A 21 14.10 -8.75 11.15
N LEU A 22 15.07 -9.55 10.67
CA LEU A 22 14.82 -10.80 9.97
C LEU A 22 15.64 -11.89 10.66
N GLN A 23 15.04 -13.07 10.84
CA GLN A 23 15.67 -14.18 11.54
C GLN A 23 15.52 -15.50 10.78
N ASN A 24 16.65 -16.05 10.35
CA ASN A 24 16.76 -17.39 9.78
C ASN A 24 15.77 -17.66 8.62
N ILE A 25 15.65 -16.69 7.69
CA ILE A 25 14.75 -16.81 6.55
C ILE A 25 15.42 -17.70 5.49
N SER A 26 14.72 -18.77 5.10
CA SER A 26 15.12 -19.67 4.02
C SER A 26 13.97 -19.81 3.04
N LEU A 27 14.14 -19.28 1.82
CA LEU A 27 13.11 -19.19 0.80
C LEU A 27 13.74 -19.38 -0.58
N SER A 28 13.00 -20.02 -1.48
CA SER A 28 13.37 -20.19 -2.88
C SER A 28 12.25 -19.67 -3.77
N PHE A 29 12.61 -18.90 -4.78
CA PHE A 29 11.67 -18.19 -5.64
C PHE A 29 11.74 -18.74 -7.07
N TYR A 30 10.56 -18.99 -7.66
CA TYR A 30 10.42 -19.54 -9.01
C TYR A 30 10.30 -18.41 -10.04
N TYR A 31 10.81 -18.68 -11.24
CA TYR A 31 10.64 -17.78 -12.38
C TYR A 31 9.15 -17.59 -12.72
N GLY A 32 8.74 -16.35 -12.97
CA GLY A 32 7.36 -15.99 -13.29
C GLY A 32 6.40 -15.93 -12.10
N ALA A 33 6.89 -16.19 -10.86
CA ALA A 33 6.06 -16.09 -9.66
C ALA A 33 5.62 -14.65 -9.38
N LYS A 34 4.39 -14.47 -8.91
CA LYS A 34 3.83 -13.20 -8.43
C LYS A 34 3.60 -13.30 -6.93
N ILE A 35 4.39 -12.58 -6.16
CA ILE A 35 4.49 -12.74 -4.70
C ILE A 35 4.19 -11.42 -4.02
N GLY A 36 3.17 -11.40 -3.16
CA GLY A 36 2.89 -10.27 -2.28
C GLY A 36 3.59 -10.44 -0.94
N VAL A 37 4.27 -9.41 -0.45
CA VAL A 37 4.90 -9.40 0.87
C VAL A 37 4.05 -8.57 1.82
N VAL A 38 3.54 -9.20 2.88
CA VAL A 38 2.68 -8.57 3.87
C VAL A 38 3.30 -8.65 5.27
N GLY A 39 2.91 -7.77 6.16
CA GLY A 39 3.40 -7.71 7.54
C GLY A 39 3.21 -6.33 8.15
N GLU A 40 3.38 -6.22 9.46
CA GLU A 40 3.28 -4.96 10.19
C GLU A 40 4.31 -3.93 9.69
N ASN A 41 4.04 -2.63 9.93
CA ASN A 41 5.03 -1.59 9.63
C ASN A 41 6.26 -1.76 10.53
N GLY A 42 7.45 -1.71 9.89
CA GLY A 42 8.71 -1.99 10.57
C GLY A 42 9.03 -3.48 10.79
N ALA A 43 8.24 -4.41 10.21
CA ALA A 43 8.52 -5.86 10.24
C ALA A 43 9.72 -6.27 9.37
N GLY A 44 10.23 -5.36 8.52
CA GLY A 44 11.40 -5.63 7.67
C GLY A 44 11.07 -5.92 6.20
N LYS A 45 9.87 -5.59 5.72
CA LYS A 45 9.45 -5.79 4.32
C LYS A 45 10.42 -5.15 3.32
N SER A 46 10.65 -3.85 3.42
CA SER A 46 11.59 -3.12 2.55
C SER A 46 13.05 -3.57 2.74
N THR A 47 13.43 -3.98 3.97
CA THR A 47 14.75 -4.56 4.23
C THR A 47 14.92 -5.87 3.49
N LEU A 48 13.88 -6.72 3.47
CA LEU A 48 13.89 -7.97 2.70
C LEU A 48 14.08 -7.69 1.20
N LEU A 49 13.34 -6.72 0.63
CA LEU A 49 13.53 -6.33 -0.78
C LEU A 49 14.93 -5.80 -1.07
N LYS A 50 15.51 -4.98 -0.18
CA LYS A 50 16.90 -4.47 -0.33
C LYS A 50 17.93 -5.59 -0.29
N ILE A 51 17.72 -6.60 0.55
CA ILE A 51 18.58 -7.80 0.58
C ILE A 51 18.44 -8.59 -0.72
N MET A 52 17.21 -8.78 -1.20
CA MET A 52 16.94 -9.45 -2.49
C MET A 52 17.55 -8.68 -3.66
N ALA A 53 17.53 -7.35 -3.63
CA ALA A 53 18.17 -6.50 -4.64
C ALA A 53 19.69 -6.43 -4.51
N GLN A 54 20.30 -7.11 -3.53
CA GLN A 54 21.73 -7.04 -3.19
C GLN A 54 22.25 -5.62 -2.86
N ILE A 55 21.37 -4.72 -2.47
CA ILE A 55 21.69 -3.39 -1.99
C ILE A 55 22.23 -3.48 -0.56
N ASP A 56 21.52 -4.22 0.31
CA ASP A 56 21.96 -4.50 1.68
C ASP A 56 22.65 -5.88 1.71
N LYS A 57 23.97 -5.86 1.87
CA LYS A 57 24.84 -7.04 1.92
C LYS A 57 25.30 -7.41 3.33
N ASP A 58 25.00 -6.55 4.32
CA ASP A 58 25.34 -6.79 5.73
C ASP A 58 24.29 -7.71 6.36
N ILE A 59 24.42 -9.00 6.10
CA ILE A 59 23.49 -10.06 6.52
C ILE A 59 24.26 -11.28 7.04
N ASP A 60 23.65 -12.02 7.96
CA ASP A 60 24.05 -13.39 8.28
C ASP A 60 23.29 -14.32 7.33
N GLY A 61 23.97 -15.33 6.78
CA GLY A 61 23.38 -16.27 5.82
C GLY A 61 23.83 -16.02 4.39
N GLU A 62 23.14 -16.61 3.43
CA GLU A 62 23.54 -16.60 2.04
C GLU A 62 22.37 -16.28 1.11
N VAL A 63 22.66 -15.48 0.08
CA VAL A 63 21.71 -15.10 -0.97
C VAL A 63 22.33 -15.47 -2.31
N LYS A 64 21.62 -16.24 -3.12
CA LYS A 64 22.08 -16.74 -4.42
C LYS A 64 21.13 -16.34 -5.53
N PHE A 65 21.68 -15.71 -6.57
CA PHE A 65 21.00 -15.51 -7.85
C PHE A 65 21.48 -16.53 -8.87
N VAL A 66 20.59 -16.90 -9.78
CA VAL A 66 20.98 -17.62 -10.98
C VAL A 66 21.82 -16.68 -11.86
N LYS A 67 22.94 -17.20 -12.38
CA LYS A 67 23.88 -16.42 -13.19
C LYS A 67 23.20 -15.88 -14.46
N GLY A 68 23.34 -14.58 -14.70
CA GLY A 68 22.79 -13.89 -15.88
C GLY A 68 21.39 -13.29 -15.69
N MET A 69 20.75 -13.51 -14.53
CA MET A 69 19.45 -12.90 -14.21
C MET A 69 19.60 -11.41 -13.86
N THR A 70 18.67 -10.62 -14.39
CA THR A 70 18.55 -9.18 -14.13
C THR A 70 17.59 -8.91 -12.99
N CYS A 71 17.90 -7.92 -12.13
CA CYS A 71 17.06 -7.52 -11.02
C CYS A 71 16.90 -6.01 -10.97
N LYS A 72 15.68 -5.54 -10.81
CA LYS A 72 15.35 -4.11 -10.59
C LYS A 72 14.54 -3.93 -9.32
N TYR A 73 14.97 -2.99 -8.49
CA TYR A 73 14.25 -2.57 -7.29
C TYR A 73 13.72 -1.15 -7.46
N VAL A 74 12.42 -1.00 -7.31
CA VAL A 74 11.74 0.30 -7.25
C VAL A 74 11.45 0.60 -5.79
N ALA A 75 12.27 1.50 -5.24
CA ALA A 75 12.16 1.92 -3.84
C ALA A 75 10.96 2.87 -3.64
N GLN A 76 10.56 3.03 -2.37
CA GLN A 76 9.57 4.02 -1.98
C GLN A 76 10.01 5.45 -2.34
N GLU A 77 11.30 5.76 -2.22
CA GLU A 77 11.94 6.96 -2.76
C GLU A 77 12.95 6.52 -3.82
N PRO A 78 12.60 6.60 -5.11
CA PRO A 78 13.46 6.09 -6.18
C PRO A 78 14.64 7.03 -6.47
N GLU A 79 15.77 6.42 -6.80
CA GLU A 79 16.94 7.13 -7.28
C GLU A 79 16.81 7.41 -8.79
N LEU A 80 16.58 8.66 -9.14
CA LEU A 80 16.54 9.18 -10.50
C LEU A 80 17.63 10.23 -10.71
N ASP A 81 17.98 10.48 -11.95
CA ASP A 81 18.82 11.60 -12.30
C ASP A 81 18.03 12.90 -12.19
N LEU A 82 18.32 13.66 -11.14
CA LEU A 82 17.56 14.86 -10.78
C LEU A 82 17.76 16.01 -11.75
N ASP A 83 18.88 16.03 -12.48
CA ASP A 83 19.23 17.10 -13.42
C ASP A 83 18.78 16.81 -14.85
N ALA A 84 18.37 15.57 -15.12
CA ALA A 84 17.82 15.14 -16.40
C ALA A 84 16.30 15.34 -16.46
N THR A 85 15.78 15.36 -17.70
CA THR A 85 14.34 15.42 -17.97
C THR A 85 13.65 14.07 -17.72
N VAL A 86 12.32 14.08 -17.69
CA VAL A 86 11.50 12.85 -17.59
C VAL A 86 11.84 11.91 -18.75
N ARG A 87 11.85 12.43 -20.01
CA ARG A 87 12.15 11.63 -21.20
C ARG A 87 13.54 11.00 -21.16
N GLU A 88 14.56 11.75 -20.75
CA GLU A 88 15.92 11.23 -20.62
C GLU A 88 16.03 10.15 -19.56
N ASN A 89 15.35 10.30 -18.41
CA ASN A 89 15.32 9.25 -17.39
C ASN A 89 14.65 7.99 -17.91
N VAL A 90 13.50 8.10 -18.57
CA VAL A 90 12.79 6.94 -19.14
C VAL A 90 13.61 6.29 -20.26
N ALA A 91 14.26 7.07 -21.12
CA ALA A 91 15.12 6.56 -22.18
C ALA A 91 16.30 5.72 -21.68
N LYS A 92 16.81 5.99 -20.46
CA LYS A 92 17.89 5.17 -19.85
C LYS A 92 17.48 3.70 -19.70
N ALA A 93 16.20 3.42 -19.47
CA ALA A 93 15.67 2.06 -19.33
C ALA A 93 15.80 1.23 -20.62
N VAL A 94 15.67 1.89 -21.75
CA VAL A 94 15.65 1.27 -23.07
C VAL A 94 16.98 1.47 -23.84
N ALA A 95 17.94 2.16 -23.24
CA ALA A 95 19.25 2.44 -23.86
C ALA A 95 19.98 1.20 -24.41
N PRO A 96 19.95 0.02 -23.74
CA PRO A 96 20.59 -1.18 -24.29
C PRO A 96 19.94 -1.67 -25.60
N ILE A 97 18.63 -1.52 -25.73
CA ILE A 97 17.89 -1.93 -26.94
C ILE A 97 18.11 -0.88 -28.02
N GLN A 98 18.06 0.42 -27.66
CA GLN A 98 18.32 1.53 -28.58
C GLN A 98 19.71 1.42 -29.19
N ALA A 99 20.75 1.09 -28.41
CA ALA A 99 22.10 0.89 -28.90
C ALA A 99 22.20 -0.26 -29.93
N LYS A 100 21.39 -1.32 -29.79
CA LYS A 100 21.33 -2.40 -30.78
C LYS A 100 20.66 -1.93 -32.08
N ILE A 101 19.61 -1.14 -31.98
CA ILE A 101 18.91 -0.55 -33.13
C ILE A 101 19.85 0.42 -33.87
N ASP A 102 20.55 1.27 -33.14
CA ASP A 102 21.52 2.20 -33.71
C ASP A 102 22.64 1.45 -34.43
N ARG A 103 23.16 0.39 -33.81
CA ARG A 103 24.19 -0.47 -34.42
C ARG A 103 23.68 -1.20 -35.66
N PHE A 104 22.44 -1.70 -35.63
CA PHE A 104 21.81 -2.31 -36.81
C PHE A 104 21.71 -1.32 -37.97
N ASN A 105 21.31 -0.07 -37.67
CA ASN A 105 21.23 1.00 -38.66
C ASN A 105 22.62 1.40 -39.21
N GLU A 106 23.64 1.47 -38.35
CA GLU A 106 25.03 1.69 -38.78
C GLU A 106 25.49 0.59 -39.76
N ILE A 107 25.27 -0.68 -39.41
CA ILE A 107 25.66 -1.80 -40.28
C ILE A 107 24.93 -1.71 -41.61
N SER A 108 23.62 -1.35 -41.60
CA SER A 108 22.85 -1.18 -42.83
C SER A 108 23.44 -0.10 -43.76
N ILE A 109 23.98 0.97 -43.18
CA ILE A 109 24.69 2.01 -43.93
C ILE A 109 26.05 1.52 -44.43
N LEU A 110 26.84 0.84 -43.55
CA LEU A 110 28.17 0.33 -43.92
C LEU A 110 28.11 -0.72 -45.03
N MET A 111 27.03 -1.54 -45.08
CA MET A 111 26.83 -2.52 -46.17
C MET A 111 26.60 -1.84 -47.54
N GLY A 112 26.21 -0.58 -47.57
CA GLY A 112 26.10 0.21 -48.80
C GLY A 112 27.44 0.82 -49.27
N ASP A 113 28.50 0.76 -48.47
CA ASP A 113 29.81 1.33 -48.77
C ASP A 113 30.70 0.31 -49.52
N PRO A 114 31.12 0.63 -50.75
CA PRO A 114 32.00 -0.23 -51.55
C PRO A 114 33.35 -0.57 -50.90
N ASP A 115 33.84 0.29 -50.00
CA ASP A 115 35.12 0.11 -49.29
C ASP A 115 35.03 -0.97 -48.16
N GLN A 116 33.84 -1.44 -47.84
CA GLN A 116 33.57 -2.48 -46.82
C GLN A 116 33.32 -3.86 -47.39
N ALA A 117 33.53 -4.07 -48.68
CA ALA A 117 33.26 -5.36 -49.36
C ALA A 117 33.93 -6.58 -48.69
N ASP A 118 35.14 -6.43 -48.14
CA ASP A 118 35.88 -7.47 -47.45
C ASP A 118 35.28 -7.89 -46.09
N ASN A 119 34.43 -7.04 -45.51
CA ASN A 119 33.78 -7.27 -44.23
C ASN A 119 32.30 -7.65 -44.35
N PHE A 120 31.78 -7.76 -45.58
CA PHE A 120 30.35 -7.90 -45.83
C PHE A 120 29.73 -9.11 -45.12
N ASP A 121 30.37 -10.28 -45.14
CA ASP A 121 29.87 -11.51 -44.50
C ASP A 121 29.77 -11.34 -42.97
N LYS A 122 30.75 -10.70 -42.36
CA LYS A 122 30.75 -10.44 -40.90
C LYS A 122 29.68 -9.44 -40.51
N LEU A 123 29.49 -8.37 -41.30
CA LEU A 123 28.45 -7.37 -41.08
C LEU A 123 27.05 -8.00 -41.23
N MET A 124 26.87 -8.91 -42.17
CA MET A 124 25.63 -9.64 -42.37
C MET A 124 25.31 -10.58 -41.20
N GLU A 125 26.29 -11.30 -40.68
CA GLU A 125 26.12 -12.15 -39.49
C GLU A 125 25.80 -11.32 -38.24
N GLU A 126 26.52 -10.22 -38.01
CA GLU A 126 26.23 -9.27 -36.90
C GLU A 126 24.82 -8.67 -37.03
N MET A 127 24.45 -8.25 -38.24
CA MET A 127 23.11 -7.69 -38.50
C MET A 127 21.99 -8.72 -38.24
N GLY A 128 22.17 -9.97 -38.65
CA GLY A 128 21.24 -11.07 -38.38
C GLY A 128 21.06 -11.30 -36.88
N THR A 129 22.18 -11.34 -36.15
CA THR A 129 22.15 -11.51 -34.68
C THR A 129 21.41 -10.35 -34.00
N LEU A 130 21.72 -9.09 -34.39
CA LEU A 130 21.07 -7.91 -33.85
C LEU A 130 19.57 -7.90 -34.18
N GLN A 131 19.20 -8.30 -35.39
CA GLN A 131 17.80 -8.39 -35.78
C GLN A 131 17.04 -9.40 -34.90
N GLU A 132 17.58 -10.60 -34.72
CA GLU A 132 16.98 -11.61 -33.82
C GLU A 132 16.83 -11.07 -32.38
N GLU A 133 17.85 -10.36 -31.88
CA GLU A 133 17.82 -9.78 -30.54
C GLU A 133 16.80 -8.63 -30.42
N ILE A 134 16.65 -7.78 -31.43
CA ILE A 134 15.68 -6.68 -31.47
C ILE A 134 14.26 -7.24 -31.63
N ASP A 135 14.08 -8.23 -32.51
CA ASP A 135 12.79 -8.92 -32.72
C ASP A 135 12.33 -9.65 -31.45
N ALA A 136 13.27 -10.30 -30.74
CA ALA A 136 12.96 -11.01 -29.49
C ALA A 136 12.34 -10.10 -28.39
N VAL A 137 12.67 -8.81 -28.40
CA VAL A 137 12.14 -7.80 -27.46
C VAL A 137 11.16 -6.84 -28.11
N ASP A 138 10.73 -7.10 -29.36
CA ASP A 138 9.84 -6.24 -30.13
C ASP A 138 10.33 -4.77 -30.10
N GLY A 139 11.63 -4.59 -30.30
CA GLY A 139 12.35 -3.33 -30.09
C GLY A 139 12.07 -2.28 -31.14
N TRP A 140 11.54 -2.63 -32.33
CA TRP A 140 11.23 -1.68 -33.39
C TRP A 140 10.13 -0.66 -33.04
N GLU A 141 9.25 -1.00 -32.08
CA GLU A 141 8.18 -0.11 -31.59
C GLU A 141 8.54 0.58 -30.24
N LEU A 142 9.82 0.80 -29.98
CA LEU A 142 10.31 1.28 -28.68
C LEU A 142 9.69 2.61 -28.23
N ASP A 143 9.66 3.61 -29.11
CA ASP A 143 9.06 4.91 -28.82
C ASP A 143 7.58 4.80 -28.47
N ARG A 144 6.86 3.97 -29.22
CA ARG A 144 5.45 3.71 -28.93
C ARG A 144 5.25 3.03 -27.59
N LYS A 145 6.12 2.10 -27.18
CA LYS A 145 6.07 1.46 -25.85
C LYS A 145 6.28 2.48 -24.75
N ILE A 146 7.24 3.38 -24.93
CA ILE A 146 7.49 4.48 -23.99
C ILE A 146 6.26 5.36 -23.86
N ASP A 147 5.69 5.82 -24.97
CA ASP A 147 4.51 6.70 -24.98
C ASP A 147 3.30 6.04 -24.31
N VAL A 148 3.03 4.76 -24.60
CA VAL A 148 1.95 4.00 -23.96
C VAL A 148 2.14 3.87 -22.46
N ALA A 149 3.36 3.59 -22.00
CA ALA A 149 3.66 3.47 -20.57
C ALA A 149 3.60 4.83 -19.87
N ALA A 150 4.08 5.89 -20.52
CA ALA A 150 4.07 7.26 -20.03
C ALA A 150 2.63 7.77 -19.86
N ASP A 151 1.79 7.59 -20.87
CA ASP A 151 0.38 7.96 -20.83
C ASP A 151 -0.39 7.20 -19.73
N ALA A 152 -0.18 5.90 -19.64
CA ALA A 152 -0.87 5.04 -18.68
C ALA A 152 -0.50 5.34 -17.21
N LEU A 153 0.75 5.71 -16.96
CA LEU A 153 1.23 6.13 -15.64
C LEU A 153 1.03 7.62 -15.39
N VAL A 154 0.43 8.36 -16.33
CA VAL A 154 0.19 9.80 -16.24
C VAL A 154 1.48 10.51 -15.85
N LEU A 155 2.56 10.30 -16.64
CA LEU A 155 3.83 10.93 -16.38
C LEU A 155 3.75 12.45 -16.59
N PRO A 156 4.60 13.24 -15.89
CA PRO A 156 4.78 14.65 -16.18
C PRO A 156 5.26 14.88 -17.62
N PRO A 157 5.19 16.12 -18.14
CA PRO A 157 5.69 16.46 -19.48
C PRO A 157 7.13 15.98 -19.69
N ASP A 158 7.44 15.52 -20.88
CA ASP A 158 8.74 14.93 -21.26
C ASP A 158 9.94 15.83 -20.96
N ASP A 159 9.76 17.14 -21.09
CA ASP A 159 10.77 18.18 -20.86
C ASP A 159 10.88 18.65 -19.40
N ALA A 160 10.01 18.15 -18.53
CA ALA A 160 10.05 18.49 -17.10
C ALA A 160 11.32 17.94 -16.44
N ILE A 161 12.00 18.79 -15.66
CA ILE A 161 13.22 18.41 -14.92
C ILE A 161 12.82 17.64 -13.66
N VAL A 162 13.39 16.45 -13.46
CA VAL A 162 13.02 15.54 -12.36
C VAL A 162 13.19 16.18 -10.97
N ARG A 163 14.13 17.08 -10.78
CA ARG A 163 14.32 17.82 -9.51
C ARG A 163 13.08 18.59 -9.08
N GLN A 164 12.27 19.09 -10.02
CA GLN A 164 11.08 19.91 -9.75
C GLN A 164 9.83 19.07 -9.49
N LEU A 165 9.89 17.77 -9.72
CA LEU A 165 8.76 16.87 -9.58
C LEU A 165 8.47 16.55 -8.11
N SER A 166 7.20 16.33 -7.80
CA SER A 166 6.75 15.79 -6.54
C SER A 166 7.26 14.35 -6.32
N GLY A 167 7.26 13.86 -5.08
CA GLY A 167 7.65 12.48 -4.76
C GLY A 167 6.82 11.43 -5.52
N GLY A 168 5.50 11.66 -5.67
CA GLY A 168 4.62 10.78 -6.43
C GLY A 168 4.93 10.74 -7.93
N GLU A 169 5.25 11.90 -8.53
CA GLU A 169 5.65 11.97 -9.94
C GLU A 169 6.98 11.27 -10.20
N ARG A 170 7.98 11.46 -9.34
CA ARG A 170 9.26 10.74 -9.43
C ARG A 170 9.06 9.23 -9.35
N ARG A 171 8.16 8.77 -8.48
CA ARG A 171 7.85 7.34 -8.36
C ARG A 171 7.23 6.78 -9.63
N ARG A 172 6.31 7.51 -10.28
CA ARG A 172 5.72 7.10 -11.56
C ARG A 172 6.77 6.98 -12.66
N VAL A 173 7.72 7.91 -12.73
CA VAL A 173 8.85 7.84 -13.67
C VAL A 173 9.71 6.60 -13.43
N ALA A 174 10.08 6.30 -12.18
CA ALA A 174 10.86 5.11 -11.83
C ALA A 174 10.13 3.80 -12.11
N LEU A 175 8.81 3.78 -11.87
CA LEU A 175 7.97 2.63 -12.18
C LEU A 175 7.90 2.39 -13.70
N CYS A 176 7.76 3.47 -14.48
CA CYS A 176 7.81 3.42 -15.94
C CYS A 176 9.14 2.83 -16.44
N GLN A 177 10.27 3.32 -15.92
CA GLN A 177 11.59 2.75 -16.21
C GLN A 177 11.64 1.25 -15.95
N ALA A 178 11.24 0.82 -14.75
CA ALA A 178 11.33 -0.59 -14.34
C ALA A 178 10.45 -1.52 -15.19
N LEU A 179 9.29 -1.05 -15.62
CA LEU A 179 8.40 -1.81 -16.51
C LEU A 179 8.95 -1.90 -17.95
N LEU A 180 9.63 -0.86 -18.42
CA LEU A 180 10.26 -0.85 -19.75
C LEU A 180 11.57 -1.66 -19.80
N GLU A 181 12.36 -1.69 -18.70
CA GLU A 181 13.57 -2.51 -18.58
C GLU A 181 13.26 -4.01 -18.60
N GLN A 182 12.10 -4.44 -18.15
CA GLN A 182 11.63 -5.83 -18.07
C GLN A 182 12.64 -6.82 -17.44
N PRO A 183 13.14 -6.55 -16.21
CA PRO A 183 14.07 -7.44 -15.53
C PRO A 183 13.44 -8.82 -15.22
N ASP A 184 14.27 -9.87 -15.07
CA ASP A 184 13.81 -11.20 -14.68
C ASP A 184 13.20 -11.22 -13.26
N LEU A 185 13.71 -10.35 -12.38
CA LEU A 185 13.20 -10.13 -11.01
C LEU A 185 12.88 -8.65 -10.81
N LEU A 186 11.60 -8.35 -10.68
CA LEU A 186 11.10 -7.01 -10.39
C LEU A 186 10.64 -6.92 -8.93
N LEU A 187 11.27 -6.03 -8.16
CA LEU A 187 10.99 -5.78 -6.76
C LEU A 187 10.34 -4.41 -6.60
N LEU A 188 9.10 -4.39 -6.11
CA LEU A 188 8.30 -3.17 -5.99
C LEU A 188 7.97 -2.88 -4.52
N ASP A 189 8.36 -1.71 -4.04
CA ASP A 189 8.08 -1.26 -2.66
C ASP A 189 7.02 -0.16 -2.68
N GLU A 190 5.79 -0.51 -2.28
CA GLU A 190 4.59 0.33 -2.26
C GLU A 190 4.27 1.00 -3.62
N PRO A 191 4.18 0.25 -4.74
CA PRO A 191 4.03 0.83 -6.07
C PRO A 191 2.68 1.52 -6.28
N THR A 192 1.66 1.20 -5.48
CA THR A 192 0.29 1.73 -5.60
C THR A 192 0.08 3.07 -4.89
N ASN A 193 0.99 3.46 -3.99
CA ASN A 193 0.88 4.70 -3.25
C ASN A 193 0.91 5.92 -4.18
N HIS A 194 -0.01 6.85 -3.98
CA HIS A 194 -0.21 8.08 -4.78
C HIS A 194 -0.64 7.85 -6.23
N LEU A 195 -1.00 6.62 -6.61
CA LEU A 195 -1.64 6.32 -7.89
C LEU A 195 -3.16 6.40 -7.74
N ASP A 196 -3.84 6.91 -8.77
CA ASP A 196 -5.29 6.83 -8.82
C ASP A 196 -5.77 5.43 -9.25
N ALA A 197 -7.05 5.17 -9.07
CA ALA A 197 -7.64 3.86 -9.31
C ALA A 197 -7.48 3.38 -10.77
N GLU A 198 -7.44 4.31 -11.74
CA GLU A 198 -7.28 3.97 -13.16
C GLU A 198 -5.84 3.52 -13.46
N THR A 199 -4.85 4.24 -12.94
CA THR A 199 -3.43 3.88 -13.06
C THR A 199 -3.13 2.56 -12.33
N VAL A 200 -3.71 2.35 -11.13
CA VAL A 200 -3.58 1.08 -10.39
C VAL A 200 -4.13 -0.07 -11.20
N HIS A 201 -5.32 0.08 -11.79
CA HIS A 201 -5.92 -0.98 -12.62
C HIS A 201 -5.07 -1.33 -13.85
N TRP A 202 -4.50 -0.33 -14.52
CA TRP A 202 -3.56 -0.58 -15.62
C TRP A 202 -2.31 -1.32 -15.15
N LEU A 203 -1.73 -0.91 -14.00
CA LEU A 203 -0.56 -1.55 -13.41
C LEU A 203 -0.85 -3.02 -13.04
N GLU A 204 -2.05 -3.31 -12.50
CA GLU A 204 -2.50 -4.70 -12.26
C GLU A 204 -2.42 -5.54 -13.53
N GLY A 205 -2.93 -5.01 -14.64
CA GLY A 205 -2.87 -5.68 -15.94
C GLY A 205 -1.45 -5.92 -16.43
N ALA A 206 -0.60 -4.89 -16.36
CA ALA A 206 0.80 -4.95 -16.78
C ALA A 206 1.60 -5.99 -15.96
N LEU A 207 1.43 -6.02 -14.63
CA LEU A 207 2.13 -6.96 -13.76
C LEU A 207 1.59 -8.39 -13.82
N ARG A 208 0.30 -8.57 -14.09
CA ARG A 208 -0.30 -9.89 -14.32
C ARG A 208 0.29 -10.55 -15.57
N ASP A 209 0.42 -9.77 -16.64
CA ASP A 209 0.94 -10.22 -17.92
C ASP A 209 2.49 -10.24 -17.94
N TYR A 210 3.16 -9.75 -16.91
CA TYR A 210 4.62 -9.69 -16.80
C TYR A 210 5.25 -11.09 -16.78
N ARG A 211 6.24 -11.37 -17.62
CA ARG A 211 6.86 -12.70 -17.73
C ARG A 211 7.77 -13.06 -16.57
N GLY A 212 8.55 -12.08 -16.08
CA GLY A 212 9.49 -12.25 -14.98
C GLY A 212 8.79 -12.47 -13.63
N THR A 213 9.60 -12.73 -12.62
CA THR A 213 9.13 -12.81 -11.23
C THR A 213 8.90 -11.41 -10.68
N VAL A 214 7.77 -11.22 -10.00
CA VAL A 214 7.44 -9.95 -9.37
C VAL A 214 7.23 -10.18 -7.88
N ILE A 215 7.93 -9.39 -7.06
CA ILE A 215 7.75 -9.38 -5.61
C ILE A 215 7.30 -7.97 -5.22
N ILE A 216 6.15 -7.89 -4.55
CA ILE A 216 5.47 -6.64 -4.30
C ILE A 216 5.24 -6.49 -2.80
N VAL A 217 5.70 -5.40 -2.22
CA VAL A 217 5.26 -4.91 -0.92
C VAL A 217 4.20 -3.86 -1.17
N THR A 218 2.99 -4.08 -0.71
CA THR A 218 1.93 -3.07 -0.74
C THR A 218 0.87 -3.33 0.31
N HIS A 219 0.16 -2.29 0.70
CA HIS A 219 -1.00 -2.34 1.57
C HIS A 219 -2.32 -2.40 0.80
N ASP A 220 -2.28 -2.26 -0.53
CA ASP A 220 -3.44 -2.40 -1.42
C ASP A 220 -3.82 -3.88 -1.56
N ARG A 221 -4.90 -4.25 -0.87
CA ARG A 221 -5.38 -5.64 -0.77
C ARG A 221 -5.98 -6.15 -2.07
N TYR A 222 -6.71 -5.28 -2.80
CA TYR A 222 -7.26 -5.63 -4.11
C TYR A 222 -6.16 -5.87 -5.13
N PHE A 223 -5.15 -5.02 -5.12
CA PHE A 223 -3.98 -5.18 -5.97
C PHE A 223 -3.29 -6.52 -5.72
N LEU A 224 -3.06 -6.87 -4.44
CA LEU A 224 -2.49 -8.17 -4.09
C LEU A 224 -3.41 -9.33 -4.50
N ASP A 225 -4.72 -9.19 -4.31
CA ASP A 225 -5.68 -10.25 -4.63
C ASP A 225 -5.76 -10.54 -6.12
N ASN A 226 -5.62 -9.51 -6.96
CA ASN A 226 -5.70 -9.61 -8.42
C ASN A 226 -4.42 -10.11 -9.10
N ILE A 227 -3.25 -9.91 -8.48
CA ILE A 227 -1.95 -10.18 -9.12
C ILE A 227 -1.28 -11.40 -8.52
N THR A 228 -1.31 -11.56 -7.19
CA THR A 228 -0.46 -12.52 -6.49
C THR A 228 -1.00 -13.94 -6.57
N LYS A 229 -0.06 -14.89 -6.62
CA LYS A 229 -0.31 -16.33 -6.46
C LYS A 229 0.33 -16.89 -5.20
N TRP A 230 1.13 -16.07 -4.54
CA TRP A 230 1.80 -16.38 -3.28
C TRP A 230 1.82 -15.15 -2.40
N ILE A 231 1.61 -15.35 -1.11
CA ILE A 231 1.79 -14.31 -0.09
C ILE A 231 2.93 -14.74 0.84
N LEU A 232 3.90 -13.86 1.03
CA LEU A 232 4.96 -14.00 2.01
C LEU A 232 4.65 -13.09 3.20
N GLU A 233 4.25 -13.66 4.29
CA GLU A 233 4.02 -12.90 5.53
C GLU A 233 5.31 -12.79 6.33
N ILE A 234 5.67 -11.56 6.73
CA ILE A 234 6.74 -11.32 7.71
C ILE A 234 6.08 -11.08 9.06
N ASP A 235 6.18 -12.07 9.94
CA ASP A 235 5.66 -12.02 11.32
C ASP A 235 6.75 -12.45 12.30
N ASN A 236 6.94 -11.67 13.37
CA ASN A 236 7.95 -11.93 14.41
C ASN A 236 9.36 -12.23 13.81
N SER A 237 9.81 -11.41 12.86
CA SER A 237 11.10 -11.54 12.15
C SER A 237 11.24 -12.81 11.28
N ARG A 238 10.17 -13.59 11.09
CA ARG A 238 10.16 -14.81 10.27
C ARG A 238 9.37 -14.59 8.98
N GLY A 239 9.80 -15.24 7.91
CA GLY A 239 9.06 -15.26 6.64
C GLY A 239 8.24 -16.54 6.52
N LEU A 240 6.93 -16.40 6.39
CA LEU A 240 5.97 -17.50 6.25
C LEU A 240 5.30 -17.42 4.87
N PRO A 241 5.59 -18.35 3.95
CA PRO A 241 4.96 -18.39 2.64
C PRO A 241 3.58 -19.06 2.71
N PHE A 242 2.62 -18.46 1.99
CA PHE A 242 1.26 -18.99 1.81
C PHE A 242 0.95 -19.07 0.32
N GLU A 243 0.39 -20.18 -0.12
CA GLU A 243 -0.09 -20.34 -1.49
C GLU A 243 -1.46 -19.70 -1.66
N GLY A 244 -1.63 -18.95 -2.74
CA GLY A 244 -2.85 -18.23 -3.09
C GLY A 244 -2.67 -16.71 -3.04
N ASN A 245 -3.79 -16.02 -3.26
CA ASN A 245 -3.89 -14.57 -3.21
C ASN A 245 -4.12 -14.04 -1.78
N TYR A 246 -4.34 -12.74 -1.64
CA TYR A 246 -4.54 -12.09 -0.35
C TYR A 246 -5.76 -12.66 0.41
N SER A 247 -6.89 -12.89 -0.27
CA SER A 247 -8.11 -13.46 0.32
C SER A 247 -7.87 -14.89 0.82
N SER A 248 -7.13 -15.69 0.07
CA SER A 248 -6.75 -17.06 0.47
C SER A 248 -5.84 -17.05 1.70
N TRP A 249 -4.83 -16.15 1.73
CA TRP A 249 -3.97 -15.96 2.90
C TRP A 249 -4.78 -15.58 4.14
N LEU A 250 -5.75 -14.68 3.98
CA LEU A 250 -6.60 -14.23 5.08
C LEU A 250 -7.38 -15.38 5.71
N ALA A 251 -7.98 -16.25 4.87
CA ALA A 251 -8.70 -17.41 5.32
C ALA A 251 -7.78 -18.43 6.02
N GLN A 252 -6.61 -18.71 5.46
CA GLN A 252 -5.61 -19.59 6.04
C GLN A 252 -5.10 -19.05 7.38
N LYS A 253 -4.83 -17.74 7.49
CA LYS A 253 -4.39 -17.10 8.73
C LYS A 253 -5.46 -17.17 9.82
N ALA A 254 -6.73 -16.91 9.48
CA ALA A 254 -7.86 -17.02 10.42
C ALA A 254 -7.97 -18.43 10.98
N GLU A 255 -7.82 -19.47 10.15
CA GLU A 255 -7.87 -20.86 10.61
C GLU A 255 -6.67 -21.22 11.49
N LEU A 256 -5.46 -20.76 11.14
CA LEU A 256 -4.27 -20.97 11.97
C LEU A 256 -4.43 -20.32 13.35
N LEU A 257 -4.96 -19.09 13.42
CA LEU A 257 -5.23 -18.39 14.68
C LEU A 257 -6.27 -19.16 15.49
N ARG A 258 -7.36 -19.61 14.89
CA ARG A 258 -8.40 -20.41 15.55
C ARG A 258 -7.84 -21.71 16.16
N VAL A 259 -6.98 -22.40 15.42
CA VAL A 259 -6.31 -23.61 15.91
C VAL A 259 -5.37 -23.30 17.08
N ALA A 260 -4.59 -22.21 16.96
CA ALA A 260 -3.66 -21.77 17.99
C ALA A 260 -4.39 -21.36 19.29
N GLU A 261 -5.50 -20.62 19.20
CA GLU A 261 -6.34 -20.24 20.34
C GLU A 261 -6.93 -21.46 21.04
N LYS A 262 -7.41 -22.44 20.27
CA LYS A 262 -7.93 -23.70 20.81
C LYS A 262 -6.85 -24.48 21.56
N GLN A 263 -5.64 -24.55 21.00
CA GLN A 263 -4.49 -25.19 21.65
C GLN A 263 -4.08 -24.46 22.93
N GLU A 264 -4.01 -23.11 22.90
CA GLU A 264 -3.68 -22.32 24.08
C GLU A 264 -4.73 -22.44 25.18
N SER A 265 -6.02 -22.42 24.82
CA SER A 265 -7.12 -22.65 25.77
C SER A 265 -7.02 -24.04 26.43
N GLN A 266 -6.70 -25.08 25.67
CA GLN A 266 -6.48 -26.42 26.21
C GLN A 266 -5.23 -26.47 27.10
N ARG A 267 -4.15 -25.82 26.69
CA ARG A 267 -2.92 -25.71 27.48
C ARG A 267 -3.17 -25.02 28.82
N GLN A 268 -3.89 -23.89 28.83
CA GLN A 268 -4.25 -23.17 30.05
C GLN A 268 -5.11 -24.01 30.98
N LYS A 269 -6.07 -24.76 30.45
CA LYS A 269 -6.87 -25.70 31.23
C LYS A 269 -6.00 -26.81 31.88
N THR A 270 -5.02 -27.31 31.12
CA THR A 270 -4.07 -28.32 31.60
C THR A 270 -3.16 -27.75 32.67
N LEU A 271 -2.57 -26.56 32.45
CA LEU A 271 -1.75 -25.87 33.42
C LEU A 271 -2.51 -25.59 34.72
N LYS A 272 -3.76 -25.11 34.63
CA LYS A 272 -4.59 -24.87 35.80
C LYS A 272 -4.84 -26.14 36.57
N ARG A 273 -5.17 -27.27 35.89
CA ARG A 273 -5.39 -28.58 36.52
C ARG A 273 -4.12 -29.10 37.18
N GLU A 274 -2.95 -28.99 36.53
CA GLU A 274 -1.69 -29.44 37.11
C GLU A 274 -1.28 -28.56 38.29
N LEU A 275 -1.53 -27.23 38.23
CA LEU A 275 -1.28 -26.31 39.34
C LEU A 275 -2.17 -26.63 40.55
N GLU A 276 -3.48 -26.83 40.37
CA GLU A 276 -4.42 -27.22 41.43
C GLU A 276 -3.99 -28.55 42.06
N TRP A 277 -3.55 -29.50 41.23
CA TRP A 277 -3.06 -30.79 41.73
C TRP A 277 -1.75 -30.64 42.52
N ILE A 278 -0.77 -29.83 42.08
CA ILE A 278 0.46 -29.54 42.80
C ILE A 278 0.14 -28.86 44.15
N GLN A 279 -0.81 -27.93 44.20
CA GLN A 279 -1.25 -27.25 45.41
C GLN A 279 -1.98 -28.15 46.40
N THR A 280 -2.78 -29.09 45.91
CA THR A 280 -3.54 -30.02 46.75
C THR A 280 -2.71 -31.19 47.26
N ALA A 281 -1.60 -31.55 46.60
CA ALA A 281 -0.74 -32.69 46.98
C ALA A 281 0.17 -32.45 48.18
N HIS A 282 -0.05 -31.44 49.00
CA HIS A 282 0.87 -30.91 50.00
C HIS A 282 1.02 -31.72 51.30
N LYS A 283 0.55 -32.93 51.42
CA LYS A 283 0.82 -33.76 52.59
C LYS A 283 1.01 -35.24 52.25
N GLY A 284 2.20 -35.66 51.77
CA GLY A 284 2.57 -37.04 52.02
C GLY A 284 3.26 -37.94 50.99
N ARG A 285 3.68 -37.49 49.75
CA ARG A 285 4.46 -38.37 48.85
C ARG A 285 5.36 -37.57 47.88
N LEU A 286 6.52 -37.22 48.38
CA LEU A 286 7.51 -36.36 47.67
C LEU A 286 8.22 -36.99 46.48
N GLN A 287 8.23 -38.32 46.28
CA GLN A 287 9.08 -38.94 45.26
C GLN A 287 8.44 -39.23 43.90
N LYS A 288 7.10 -39.23 43.81
CA LYS A 288 6.42 -39.47 42.50
C LYS A 288 6.03 -38.23 41.73
N ASN A 289 6.34 -37.04 42.24
CA ASN A 289 5.83 -35.77 41.67
C ASN A 289 6.80 -35.01 40.80
N GLN A 290 8.10 -35.37 40.81
CA GLN A 290 9.12 -34.60 40.06
C GLN A 290 8.84 -34.59 38.54
N ALA A 291 8.38 -35.68 37.99
CA ALA A 291 8.05 -35.76 36.56
C ALA A 291 6.87 -34.83 36.16
N ARG A 292 5.88 -34.67 37.06
CA ARG A 292 4.76 -33.73 36.81
C ARG A 292 5.15 -32.27 37.03
N VAL A 293 5.97 -31.96 38.04
CA VAL A 293 6.54 -30.62 38.23
C VAL A 293 7.37 -30.23 37.01
N ASN A 294 8.27 -31.11 36.56
CA ASN A 294 9.05 -30.88 35.36
C ASN A 294 8.17 -30.72 34.10
N SER A 295 7.06 -31.47 34.02
CA SER A 295 6.09 -31.34 32.91
C SER A 295 5.33 -30.03 32.97
N TYR A 296 4.94 -29.56 34.16
CA TYR A 296 4.34 -28.25 34.38
C TYR A 296 5.34 -27.10 34.03
N GLU A 297 6.57 -27.19 34.55
CA GLU A 297 7.61 -26.21 34.24
C GLU A 297 7.93 -26.15 32.74
N LYS A 298 7.96 -27.28 32.06
CA LYS A 298 8.14 -27.36 30.60
C LYS A 298 6.98 -26.73 29.84
N LEU A 299 5.73 -27.04 30.23
CA LEU A 299 4.52 -26.42 29.67
C LEU A 299 4.42 -24.93 30.00
N ALA A 300 4.87 -24.50 31.18
CA ALA A 300 4.88 -23.09 31.57
C ALA A 300 5.99 -22.29 30.89
N ALA A 301 7.13 -22.94 30.57
CA ALA A 301 8.27 -22.35 29.88
C ALA A 301 8.06 -22.25 28.35
N GLU A 302 7.13 -23.01 27.78
CA GLU A 302 6.74 -22.82 26.40
C GLU A 302 6.19 -21.40 26.22
N GLN A 303 6.77 -20.65 25.28
CA GLN A 303 6.48 -19.24 25.04
C GLN A 303 4.95 -19.04 24.91
N LYS A 304 4.39 -18.12 25.70
CA LYS A 304 3.05 -17.60 25.47
C LYS A 304 3.02 -17.07 24.04
N LEU A 305 2.02 -17.48 23.26
CA LEU A 305 1.57 -16.69 22.13
C LEU A 305 1.32 -15.29 22.69
N ASP A 306 2.04 -14.29 22.19
CA ASP A 306 1.74 -12.90 22.52
C ASP A 306 0.25 -12.68 22.28
N ASP A 307 -0.43 -12.28 23.33
CA ASP A 307 -1.85 -11.92 23.27
C ASP A 307 -1.97 -10.69 22.36
N LYS A 308 -2.01 -10.94 21.05
CA LYS A 308 -2.43 -9.97 20.04
C LYS A 308 -3.95 -9.86 20.20
N SER A 309 -4.42 -9.36 21.35
CA SER A 309 -5.80 -8.90 21.45
C SER A 309 -5.98 -7.85 20.36
N ASP A 310 -6.87 -8.13 19.41
CA ASP A 310 -7.26 -7.16 18.39
C ASP A 310 -7.61 -5.85 19.11
N ALA A 311 -6.76 -4.86 18.92
CA ALA A 311 -6.90 -3.59 19.61
C ALA A 311 -8.09 -2.87 18.98
N ILE A 312 -9.23 -2.88 19.65
CA ILE A 312 -10.43 -2.15 19.21
C ILE A 312 -10.15 -0.66 19.38
N ILE A 313 -10.04 0.09 18.30
CA ILE A 313 -10.05 1.56 18.32
C ILE A 313 -11.50 1.99 18.55
N GLN A 314 -11.72 2.82 19.58
CA GLN A 314 -13.00 3.47 19.80
C GLN A 314 -12.87 4.94 19.44
N ILE A 315 -13.76 5.40 18.57
CA ILE A 315 -13.90 6.81 18.23
C ILE A 315 -14.79 7.44 19.29
N ALA A 316 -14.35 8.57 19.86
CA ALA A 316 -15.15 9.29 20.83
C ALA A 316 -16.45 9.78 20.18
N PRO A 317 -17.64 9.33 20.64
CA PRO A 317 -18.89 9.76 20.07
C PRO A 317 -19.16 11.22 20.42
N GLY A 318 -19.57 12.00 19.42
CA GLY A 318 -20.10 13.35 19.63
C GLY A 318 -21.55 13.33 20.07
N PRO A 319 -22.21 14.50 20.15
CA PRO A 319 -23.64 14.63 20.46
C PRO A 319 -24.48 13.90 19.40
N ARG A 320 -25.72 13.55 19.77
CA ARG A 320 -26.64 12.86 18.86
C ARG A 320 -26.95 13.74 17.64
N LEU A 321 -26.76 13.18 16.44
CA LEU A 321 -27.06 13.84 15.17
C LEU A 321 -28.57 14.11 15.04
N GLY A 322 -28.91 15.29 14.53
CA GLY A 322 -30.25 15.63 14.05
C GLY A 322 -30.60 14.93 12.74
N GLU A 323 -31.73 15.29 12.13
CA GLU A 323 -32.17 14.73 10.85
C GLU A 323 -31.30 15.21 9.68
N LYS A 324 -30.88 16.47 9.69
CA LYS A 324 -29.98 17.06 8.72
C LYS A 324 -28.55 16.96 9.24
N VAL A 325 -27.69 16.31 8.49
CA VAL A 325 -26.25 16.20 8.80
C VAL A 325 -25.45 17.15 7.92
N LEU A 326 -25.49 16.96 6.62
CA LEU A 326 -24.82 17.81 5.63
C LEU A 326 -25.70 17.87 4.38
N VAL A 327 -25.97 19.08 3.92
CA VAL A 327 -26.67 19.36 2.66
C VAL A 327 -25.78 20.24 1.80
N VAL A 328 -25.47 19.77 0.60
CA VAL A 328 -24.73 20.50 -0.42
C VAL A 328 -25.70 20.78 -1.57
N ASP A 329 -25.82 22.04 -1.99
CA ASP A 329 -26.80 22.48 -2.97
C ASP A 329 -26.15 23.42 -4.00
N GLY A 330 -26.07 22.96 -5.27
CA GLY A 330 -25.56 23.73 -6.39
C GLY A 330 -24.10 24.14 -6.31
N LEU A 331 -23.26 23.36 -5.62
CA LEU A 331 -21.88 23.73 -5.31
C LEU A 331 -21.01 23.78 -6.56
N SER A 332 -20.37 24.94 -6.79
CA SER A 332 -19.45 25.12 -7.91
C SER A 332 -18.14 25.77 -7.47
N LYS A 333 -17.02 25.31 -8.05
CA LYS A 333 -15.68 25.81 -7.76
C LYS A 333 -14.77 25.68 -8.97
N SER A 334 -14.05 26.77 -9.29
CA SER A 334 -13.07 26.82 -10.37
C SER A 334 -11.79 27.52 -9.91
N TYR A 335 -10.67 27.15 -10.50
CA TYR A 335 -9.38 27.82 -10.30
C TYR A 335 -8.81 28.27 -11.65
N GLU A 336 -8.04 29.34 -11.61
CA GLU A 336 -7.26 29.80 -12.75
C GLU A 336 -5.82 29.29 -12.58
N ILE A 337 -5.42 28.31 -13.39
CA ILE A 337 -4.08 27.71 -13.37
C ILE A 337 -3.42 28.01 -14.69
N GLY A 338 -2.32 28.80 -14.68
CA GLY A 338 -1.58 29.16 -15.90
C GLY A 338 -2.40 29.92 -16.94
N GLY A 339 -3.43 30.71 -16.53
CA GLY A 339 -4.32 31.45 -17.42
C GLY A 339 -5.47 30.60 -18.01
N VAL A 340 -5.60 29.34 -17.61
CA VAL A 340 -6.69 28.45 -18.01
C VAL A 340 -7.64 28.24 -16.82
N LYS A 341 -8.93 28.52 -17.02
CA LYS A 341 -9.95 28.27 -16.01
C LYS A 341 -10.26 26.78 -15.96
N THR A 342 -9.90 26.14 -14.84
CA THR A 342 -10.20 24.73 -14.56
C THR A 342 -11.33 24.63 -13.58
N THR A 343 -12.45 24.04 -13.99
CA THR A 343 -13.62 23.80 -13.14
C THR A 343 -13.47 22.47 -12.42
N LEU A 344 -13.40 22.49 -11.09
CA LEU A 344 -13.29 21.28 -10.26
C LEU A 344 -14.66 20.73 -9.84
N LEU A 345 -15.62 21.60 -9.59
CA LEU A 345 -16.99 21.27 -9.19
C LEU A 345 -17.95 22.14 -10.01
N ASP A 346 -19.01 21.53 -10.53
CA ASP A 346 -20.03 22.20 -11.35
C ASP A 346 -21.42 21.70 -10.94
N ASP A 347 -22.19 22.56 -10.26
CA ASP A 347 -23.56 22.31 -9.81
C ASP A 347 -23.73 20.99 -9.00
N VAL A 348 -22.83 20.76 -8.05
CA VAL A 348 -22.82 19.54 -7.23
C VAL A 348 -23.83 19.63 -6.11
N SER A 349 -24.75 18.66 -6.04
CA SER A 349 -25.78 18.60 -5.02
C SER A 349 -25.91 17.19 -4.46
N PHE A 350 -25.86 17.07 -3.11
CA PHE A 350 -26.11 15.82 -2.41
C PHE A 350 -26.47 16.05 -0.94
N ILE A 351 -27.02 15.03 -0.30
CA ILE A 351 -27.41 15.05 1.11
C ILE A 351 -26.80 13.83 1.79
N VAL A 352 -26.12 14.05 2.92
CA VAL A 352 -25.58 12.96 3.75
C VAL A 352 -26.64 12.52 4.75
N PRO A 353 -27.18 11.30 4.62
CA PRO A 353 -28.16 10.77 5.56
C PRO A 353 -27.50 10.44 6.91
N ARG A 354 -28.30 10.42 7.97
CA ARG A 354 -27.83 10.04 9.30
C ARG A 354 -27.30 8.60 9.33
N GLY A 355 -26.12 8.42 9.92
CA GLY A 355 -25.45 7.12 10.00
C GLY A 355 -24.80 6.67 8.71
N ALA A 356 -24.77 7.52 7.67
CA ALA A 356 -24.11 7.19 6.42
C ALA A 356 -22.58 7.28 6.53
N VAL A 357 -21.93 6.34 5.87
CA VAL A 357 -20.51 6.42 5.54
C VAL A 357 -20.39 6.63 4.03
N VAL A 358 -19.90 7.81 3.64
CA VAL A 358 -19.80 8.23 2.23
C VAL A 358 -18.37 8.07 1.75
N GLY A 359 -18.14 7.22 0.78
CA GLY A 359 -16.85 7.10 0.08
C GLY A 359 -16.75 8.11 -1.05
N VAL A 360 -15.70 8.93 -1.04
CA VAL A 360 -15.42 9.91 -2.10
C VAL A 360 -14.34 9.35 -3.01
N VAL A 361 -14.67 9.11 -4.28
CA VAL A 361 -13.78 8.47 -5.25
C VAL A 361 -13.62 9.31 -6.51
N GLY A 362 -12.51 9.13 -7.22
CA GLY A 362 -12.22 9.81 -8.48
C GLY A 362 -10.72 10.03 -8.69
N PRO A 363 -10.29 10.47 -9.89
CA PRO A 363 -8.90 10.73 -10.23
C PRO A 363 -8.23 11.75 -9.29
N ASN A 364 -6.91 11.82 -9.32
CA ASN A 364 -6.17 12.83 -8.57
C ASN A 364 -6.38 14.22 -9.20
N GLY A 365 -6.44 15.25 -8.35
CA GLY A 365 -6.59 16.64 -8.80
C GLY A 365 -8.01 17.07 -9.20
N VAL A 366 -9.03 16.20 -9.11
CA VAL A 366 -10.42 16.55 -9.51
C VAL A 366 -11.20 17.38 -8.49
N GLY A 367 -10.63 17.69 -7.32
CA GLY A 367 -11.28 18.54 -6.33
C GLY A 367 -11.80 17.85 -5.07
N LYS A 368 -11.40 16.61 -4.78
CA LYS A 368 -11.83 15.87 -3.57
C LYS A 368 -11.46 16.60 -2.28
N SER A 369 -10.20 16.96 -2.10
CA SER A 369 -9.72 17.71 -0.92
C SER A 369 -10.26 19.16 -0.90
N THR A 370 -10.55 19.76 -2.07
CA THR A 370 -11.21 21.06 -2.18
C THR A 370 -12.63 21.01 -1.61
N LEU A 371 -13.40 19.95 -1.91
CA LEU A 371 -14.71 19.72 -1.31
C LEU A 371 -14.60 19.67 0.23
N PHE A 372 -13.63 18.96 0.79
CA PHE A 372 -13.42 18.88 2.23
C PHE A 372 -13.12 20.25 2.85
N ARG A 373 -12.21 21.02 2.23
CA ARG A 373 -11.90 22.38 2.69
C ARG A 373 -13.11 23.31 2.68
N MET A 374 -14.00 23.18 1.69
CA MET A 374 -15.24 23.94 1.65
C MET A 374 -16.24 23.48 2.74
N ILE A 375 -16.32 22.18 3.03
CA ILE A 375 -17.19 21.66 4.13
C ILE A 375 -16.68 22.14 5.50
N VAL A 376 -15.36 22.21 5.69
CA VAL A 376 -14.74 22.72 6.93
C VAL A 376 -14.86 24.25 7.04
N GLY A 377 -15.01 24.95 5.92
CA GLY A 377 -15.10 26.40 5.86
C GLY A 377 -13.75 27.11 5.63
N ASP A 378 -12.68 26.35 5.33
CA ASP A 378 -11.35 26.90 5.00
C ASP A 378 -11.34 27.51 3.60
N GLU A 379 -12.30 27.14 2.76
CA GLU A 379 -12.44 27.63 1.41
C GLU A 379 -13.91 27.98 1.09
N THR A 380 -14.11 29.07 0.32
CA THR A 380 -15.45 29.49 -0.10
C THR A 380 -15.79 28.97 -1.49
N PRO A 381 -16.98 28.45 -1.73
CA PRO A 381 -17.45 28.09 -3.07
C PRO A 381 -17.65 29.34 -3.94
N ASP A 382 -17.57 29.18 -5.26
CA ASP A 382 -17.87 30.24 -6.23
C ASP A 382 -19.39 30.41 -6.41
N ALA A 383 -20.15 29.30 -6.28
CA ALA A 383 -21.61 29.29 -6.27
C ALA A 383 -22.13 28.12 -5.42
N GLY A 384 -23.43 28.18 -5.06
CA GLY A 384 -24.06 27.18 -4.23
C GLY A 384 -23.88 27.41 -2.74
N LYS A 385 -24.31 26.45 -1.93
CA LYS A 385 -24.20 26.52 -0.47
C LYS A 385 -23.96 25.17 0.16
N ILE A 386 -23.36 25.21 1.36
CA ILE A 386 -23.16 24.06 2.24
C ILE A 386 -23.86 24.35 3.54
N GLU A 387 -24.78 23.48 3.95
CA GLU A 387 -25.49 23.58 5.22
C GLU A 387 -25.13 22.41 6.12
N LEU A 388 -24.53 22.70 7.26
CA LEU A 388 -24.29 21.74 8.35
C LEU A 388 -25.44 21.77 9.32
N GLY A 389 -25.89 20.61 9.79
CA GLY A 389 -26.91 20.54 10.84
C GLY A 389 -26.43 21.17 12.15
N GLU A 390 -27.33 21.78 12.91
CA GLU A 390 -27.03 22.52 14.15
C GLU A 390 -26.30 21.68 15.22
N THR A 391 -26.49 20.35 15.20
CA THR A 391 -25.88 19.41 16.15
C THR A 391 -24.60 18.80 15.64
N VAL A 392 -24.15 19.16 14.43
CA VAL A 392 -22.97 18.60 13.81
C VAL A 392 -21.69 19.14 14.45
N GLN A 393 -20.86 18.25 14.90
CA GLN A 393 -19.48 18.50 15.32
C GLN A 393 -18.53 17.82 14.36
N LEU A 394 -17.85 18.64 13.55
CA LEU A 394 -16.88 18.16 12.56
C LEU A 394 -15.60 17.70 13.25
N ALA A 395 -15.10 16.55 12.80
CA ALA A 395 -13.74 16.10 13.06
C ALA A 395 -13.05 15.84 11.70
N TYR A 396 -12.08 16.68 11.35
CA TYR A 396 -11.40 16.64 10.06
C TYR A 396 -9.97 16.12 10.22
N VAL A 397 -9.62 15.11 9.40
CA VAL A 397 -8.26 14.59 9.21
C VAL A 397 -7.74 15.10 7.88
N ASP A 398 -6.89 16.11 7.94
CA ASP A 398 -6.19 16.62 6.77
C ASP A 398 -5.01 15.71 6.38
N GLN A 399 -4.74 15.64 5.09
CA GLN A 399 -3.56 14.99 4.53
C GLN A 399 -2.24 15.67 4.93
N HIS A 400 -2.28 16.96 5.32
CA HIS A 400 -1.11 17.73 5.73
C HIS A 400 -0.72 17.41 7.17
N ARG A 401 0.44 16.78 7.32
CA ARG A 401 1.03 16.24 8.57
C ARG A 401 1.65 17.30 9.49
N ASP A 402 1.45 18.59 9.21
CA ASP A 402 2.19 19.70 9.83
C ASP A 402 1.72 20.08 11.23
N ALA A 403 0.65 19.45 11.73
CA ALA A 403 0.08 19.78 13.04
C ALA A 403 0.66 19.00 14.23
N LEU A 404 1.64 18.12 14.01
CA LEU A 404 2.28 17.36 15.07
C LEU A 404 3.54 18.07 15.58
N ASN A 405 3.69 18.17 16.91
CA ASN A 405 4.90 18.74 17.51
C ASN A 405 6.04 17.69 17.49
N PRO A 406 7.14 17.92 16.75
CA PRO A 406 8.23 16.96 16.64
C PRO A 406 8.99 16.73 17.96
N GLU A 407 8.92 17.68 18.90
CA GLU A 407 9.57 17.62 20.21
C GLU A 407 8.80 16.77 21.24
N ASN A 408 7.50 16.54 21.01
CA ASN A 408 6.70 15.72 21.90
C ASN A 408 6.98 14.24 21.69
N THR A 409 6.86 13.45 22.75
CA THR A 409 6.77 12.00 22.60
C THR A 409 5.44 11.60 21.97
N VAL A 410 5.39 10.41 21.36
CA VAL A 410 4.14 9.85 20.80
C VAL A 410 3.03 9.85 21.87
N PHE A 411 3.39 9.49 23.12
CA PHE A 411 2.44 9.49 24.22
C PHE A 411 1.91 10.90 24.51
N GLU A 412 2.79 11.88 24.69
CA GLU A 412 2.41 13.27 24.99
C GLU A 412 1.58 13.88 23.86
N GLU A 413 1.98 13.64 22.61
CA GLU A 413 1.29 14.20 21.45
C GLU A 413 -0.16 13.68 21.29
N ILE A 414 -0.38 12.38 21.58
CA ILE A 414 -1.72 11.78 21.51
C ILE A 414 -2.56 12.12 22.74
N THR A 415 -1.98 12.12 23.94
CA THR A 415 -2.71 12.11 25.21
C THR A 415 -2.67 13.45 25.95
N ASP A 416 -1.93 14.44 25.44
CA ASP A 416 -1.63 15.70 26.10
C ASP A 416 -0.96 15.48 27.48
N GLY A 417 -0.18 14.35 27.59
CA GLY A 417 0.53 13.96 28.83
C GLY A 417 -0.37 13.41 29.94
N ARG A 418 -1.67 13.17 29.69
CA ARG A 418 -2.62 12.69 30.70
C ARG A 418 -2.55 11.17 30.82
N ASP A 419 -2.62 10.64 32.06
CA ASP A 419 -2.64 9.18 32.31
C ASP A 419 -3.98 8.53 31.92
N ARG A 420 -5.04 9.32 31.87
CA ARG A 420 -6.39 8.91 31.44
C ARG A 420 -6.95 9.88 30.41
N ILE A 421 -7.64 9.34 29.46
CA ILE A 421 -8.35 10.09 28.41
C ILE A 421 -9.84 9.78 28.45
N GLU A 422 -10.62 10.79 28.13
CA GLU A 422 -12.08 10.67 27.98
C GLU A 422 -12.40 10.48 26.50
N LEU A 423 -13.14 9.43 26.18
CA LEU A 423 -13.67 9.13 24.85
C LEU A 423 -15.21 9.22 24.92
N GLY A 424 -15.74 10.44 24.93
CA GLY A 424 -17.15 10.67 25.20
C GLY A 424 -17.52 10.20 26.62
N PRO A 425 -18.43 9.23 26.80
CA PRO A 425 -18.83 8.74 28.10
C PRO A 425 -17.84 7.71 28.72
N ILE A 426 -16.79 7.33 27.98
CA ILE A 426 -15.87 6.27 28.37
C ILE A 426 -14.54 6.89 28.80
N GLU A 427 -14.10 6.59 30.03
CA GLU A 427 -12.75 6.89 30.51
C GLU A 427 -11.84 5.68 30.32
N MET A 428 -10.66 5.89 29.72
CA MET A 428 -9.70 4.81 29.52
C MET A 428 -8.28 5.23 29.83
N ASN A 429 -7.42 4.22 30.11
CA ASN A 429 -5.99 4.43 30.32
C ASN A 429 -5.32 4.89 29.01
N SER A 430 -4.58 5.99 29.08
CA SER A 430 -3.91 6.62 27.92
C SER A 430 -2.91 5.69 27.23
N ARG A 431 -2.12 4.92 28.00
CA ARG A 431 -1.15 3.97 27.44
C ARG A 431 -1.83 2.84 26.69
N ALA A 432 -2.98 2.37 27.20
CA ALA A 432 -3.81 1.38 26.52
C ALA A 432 -4.40 1.93 25.22
N TYR A 433 -4.84 3.19 25.21
CA TYR A 433 -5.30 3.85 24.00
C TYR A 433 -4.20 3.96 22.93
N VAL A 434 -3.04 4.47 23.30
CA VAL A 434 -1.89 4.63 22.40
C VAL A 434 -1.42 3.28 21.83
N SER A 435 -1.51 2.21 22.63
CA SER A 435 -1.14 0.85 22.18
C SER A 435 -2.05 0.30 21.09
N ARG A 436 -3.30 0.80 21.00
CA ARG A 436 -4.26 0.41 19.94
C ARG A 436 -3.85 0.90 18.54
N PHE A 437 -3.01 1.93 18.48
CA PHE A 437 -2.40 2.45 17.25
C PHE A 437 -1.01 1.84 16.98
N ASN A 438 -0.75 0.67 17.55
CA ASN A 438 0.49 -0.09 17.38
C ASN A 438 1.76 0.62 17.92
N PHE A 439 1.61 1.47 18.96
CA PHE A 439 2.72 2.01 19.72
C PHE A 439 2.81 1.31 21.07
N ARG A 440 3.72 0.32 21.20
CA ARG A 440 3.86 -0.52 22.41
C ARG A 440 5.14 -0.20 23.17
N GLY A 441 5.08 -0.26 24.50
CA GLY A 441 6.23 -0.13 25.38
C GLY A 441 7.07 1.13 25.14
N SER A 442 8.35 0.98 24.82
CA SER A 442 9.28 2.10 24.58
C SER A 442 8.94 2.96 23.35
N GLN A 443 8.16 2.45 22.40
CA GLN A 443 7.74 3.22 21.22
C GLN A 443 6.88 4.44 21.59
N GLN A 444 6.13 4.37 22.70
CA GLN A 444 5.32 5.48 23.18
C GLN A 444 6.18 6.68 23.67
N GLN A 445 7.42 6.44 24.02
CA GLN A 445 8.36 7.46 24.49
C GLN A 445 9.25 8.02 23.36
N ARG A 446 9.10 7.54 22.13
CA ARG A 446 9.82 8.10 20.97
C ARG A 446 9.30 9.48 20.64
N LEU A 447 10.19 10.38 20.25
CA LEU A 447 9.83 11.70 19.74
C LEU A 447 9.11 11.55 18.39
N VAL A 448 8.08 12.35 18.18
CA VAL A 448 7.31 12.38 16.93
C VAL A 448 8.20 12.74 15.74
N GLY A 449 9.20 13.62 15.95
CA GLY A 449 10.16 14.01 14.93
C GLY A 449 11.01 12.87 14.34
N VAL A 450 11.24 11.79 15.14
CA VAL A 450 12.02 10.60 14.71
C VAL A 450 11.11 9.48 14.16
N CYS A 451 9.79 9.68 14.14
CA CYS A 451 8.84 8.71 13.63
C CYS A 451 8.84 8.71 12.11
N SER A 452 8.64 7.53 11.51
CA SER A 452 8.42 7.37 10.07
C SER A 452 7.11 8.06 9.63
N GLY A 453 6.94 8.28 8.32
CA GLY A 453 5.71 8.85 7.78
C GLY A 453 4.45 8.11 8.24
N GLY A 454 4.42 6.79 8.14
CA GLY A 454 3.31 5.97 8.60
C GLY A 454 3.11 5.99 10.12
N GLU A 455 4.18 6.07 10.93
CA GLU A 455 4.06 6.27 12.37
C GLU A 455 3.43 7.62 12.70
N ARG A 456 3.86 8.70 12.04
CA ARG A 456 3.26 10.03 12.21
C ARG A 456 1.78 10.06 11.80
N ASN A 457 1.42 9.38 10.72
CA ASN A 457 0.02 9.25 10.31
C ASN A 457 -0.84 8.56 11.38
N ARG A 458 -0.33 7.48 12.00
CA ARG A 458 -1.01 6.82 13.13
C ARG A 458 -1.15 7.73 14.35
N VAL A 459 -0.12 8.54 14.66
CA VAL A 459 -0.19 9.53 15.77
C VAL A 459 -1.27 10.56 15.48
N HIS A 460 -1.32 11.10 14.26
CA HIS A 460 -2.31 12.08 13.83
C HIS A 460 -3.73 11.50 13.91
N LEU A 461 -3.93 10.30 13.37
CA LEU A 461 -5.21 9.58 13.43
C LEU A 461 -5.65 9.35 14.89
N ALA A 462 -4.75 8.90 15.76
CA ALA A 462 -5.04 8.68 17.17
C ALA A 462 -5.47 9.98 17.88
N LYS A 463 -4.74 11.06 17.64
CA LYS A 463 -5.04 12.38 18.21
C LYS A 463 -6.44 12.89 17.80
N LEU A 464 -6.77 12.67 16.55
CA LEU A 464 -8.03 13.11 15.99
C LEU A 464 -9.22 12.28 16.47
N LEU A 465 -9.11 10.95 16.43
CA LEU A 465 -10.18 10.06 16.91
C LEU A 465 -10.45 10.23 18.42
N LYS A 466 -9.44 10.69 19.19
CA LYS A 466 -9.60 11.08 20.59
C LYS A 466 -10.49 12.32 20.74
N ARG A 467 -10.34 13.34 19.86
CA ARG A 467 -11.12 14.57 19.96
C ARG A 467 -12.61 14.33 19.83
N GLY A 468 -12.98 13.30 19.07
CA GLY A 468 -14.36 12.96 18.81
C GLY A 468 -15.04 13.94 17.84
N GLY A 469 -16.31 13.67 17.61
CA GLY A 469 -17.17 14.40 16.70
C GLY A 469 -18.36 13.51 16.35
N ASN A 470 -19.28 14.00 15.52
CA ASN A 470 -20.36 13.16 15.00
C ASN A 470 -20.44 13.18 13.46
N LEU A 471 -19.60 13.99 12.79
CA LEU A 471 -19.31 13.91 11.37
C LEU A 471 -17.79 13.89 11.17
N LEU A 472 -17.25 12.74 10.73
CA LEU A 472 -15.84 12.56 10.44
C LEU A 472 -15.57 12.88 8.97
N LEU A 473 -14.55 13.69 8.70
CA LEU A 473 -13.99 13.89 7.36
C LEU A 473 -12.58 13.30 7.36
N LEU A 474 -12.38 12.25 6.58
CA LEU A 474 -11.11 11.51 6.51
C LEU A 474 -10.53 11.61 5.10
N ASP A 475 -9.43 12.35 4.94
CA ASP A 475 -8.74 12.50 3.65
C ASP A 475 -7.55 11.53 3.59
N GLU A 476 -7.67 10.49 2.78
CA GLU A 476 -6.70 9.40 2.59
C GLU A 476 -6.19 8.77 3.91
N PRO A 477 -7.09 8.34 4.82
CA PRO A 477 -6.70 7.83 6.13
C PRO A 477 -5.95 6.48 6.05
N THR A 478 -6.06 5.78 4.93
CA THR A 478 -5.46 4.45 4.69
C THR A 478 -4.00 4.53 4.23
N THR A 479 -3.56 5.70 3.77
CA THR A 479 -2.19 5.88 3.24
C THR A 479 -1.15 5.59 4.33
N ASP A 480 -0.16 4.75 4.01
CA ASP A 480 0.93 4.32 4.89
C ASP A 480 0.49 3.53 6.16
N LEU A 481 -0.78 3.10 6.28
CA LEU A 481 -1.23 2.21 7.35
C LEU A 481 -0.94 0.75 7.00
N ASP A 482 -0.49 -0.03 7.99
CA ASP A 482 -0.42 -1.48 7.82
C ASP A 482 -1.81 -2.13 7.88
N VAL A 483 -1.90 -3.35 7.34
CA VAL A 483 -3.16 -4.12 7.26
C VAL A 483 -3.84 -4.29 8.61
N GLY A 484 -3.07 -4.47 9.69
CA GLY A 484 -3.62 -4.60 11.05
C GLY A 484 -4.28 -3.30 11.52
N THR A 485 -3.59 -2.17 11.37
CA THR A 485 -4.11 -0.85 11.73
C THR A 485 -5.32 -0.47 10.86
N MET A 486 -5.30 -0.80 9.55
CA MET A 486 -6.45 -0.57 8.67
C MET A 486 -7.70 -1.31 9.11
N ARG A 487 -7.59 -2.60 9.50
CA ARG A 487 -8.73 -3.36 10.02
C ARG A 487 -9.33 -2.74 11.28
N VAL A 488 -8.45 -2.29 12.18
CA VAL A 488 -8.90 -1.64 13.41
C VAL A 488 -9.62 -0.32 13.12
N LEU A 489 -9.16 0.45 12.11
CA LEU A 489 -9.83 1.66 11.63
C LEU A 489 -11.18 1.32 10.97
N GLU A 490 -11.25 0.30 10.12
CA GLU A 490 -12.50 -0.18 9.51
C GLU A 490 -13.54 -0.49 10.59
N GLN A 491 -13.16 -1.30 11.59
CA GLN A 491 -14.05 -1.65 12.68
C GLN A 491 -14.49 -0.43 13.48
N ALA A 492 -13.59 0.51 13.74
CA ALA A 492 -13.89 1.73 14.45
C ALA A 492 -14.93 2.60 13.72
N ILE A 493 -14.82 2.69 12.38
CA ILE A 493 -15.78 3.44 11.55
C ILE A 493 -17.14 2.72 11.50
N LEU A 494 -17.16 1.39 11.38
CA LEU A 494 -18.39 0.59 11.38
C LEU A 494 -19.15 0.69 12.70
N GLU A 495 -18.45 0.79 13.83
CA GLU A 495 -19.03 0.93 15.17
C GLU A 495 -19.34 2.40 15.53
N PHE A 496 -18.92 3.34 14.69
CA PHE A 496 -19.11 4.77 14.97
C PHE A 496 -20.59 5.18 14.82
N PRO A 497 -21.21 5.78 15.85
CA PRO A 497 -22.63 6.13 15.82
C PRO A 497 -22.95 7.41 15.04
N GLY A 498 -21.94 8.06 14.44
CA GLY A 498 -22.04 9.27 13.64
C GLY A 498 -22.10 9.00 12.14
N CYS A 499 -21.71 10.01 11.36
CA CYS A 499 -21.49 9.91 9.92
C CYS A 499 -20.02 10.08 9.59
N ALA A 500 -19.58 9.49 8.50
CA ALA A 500 -18.22 9.69 7.98
C ALA A 500 -18.24 9.99 6.49
N ILE A 501 -17.37 10.88 6.04
CA ILE A 501 -17.07 11.09 4.63
C ILE A 501 -15.59 10.79 4.46
N VAL A 502 -15.26 9.85 3.59
CA VAL A 502 -13.92 9.29 3.47
C VAL A 502 -13.45 9.36 2.04
N VAL A 503 -12.37 10.11 1.80
CA VAL A 503 -11.62 10.03 0.54
C VAL A 503 -10.62 8.89 0.69
N SER A 504 -10.67 7.90 -0.18
CA SER A 504 -9.66 6.83 -0.21
C SER A 504 -9.54 6.23 -1.61
N HIS A 505 -8.34 5.77 -1.92
CA HIS A 505 -8.05 4.95 -3.10
C HIS A 505 -8.06 3.44 -2.77
N ASP A 506 -8.13 3.07 -1.49
CA ASP A 506 -8.27 1.66 -1.06
C ASP A 506 -9.72 1.18 -1.28
N ARG A 507 -9.93 0.49 -2.39
CA ARG A 507 -11.24 -0.05 -2.78
C ARG A 507 -11.80 -1.04 -1.75
N PHE A 508 -10.94 -1.88 -1.18
CA PHE A 508 -11.33 -2.86 -0.18
C PHE A 508 -11.83 -2.19 1.11
N PHE A 509 -11.18 -1.10 1.49
CA PHE A 509 -11.60 -0.28 2.62
C PHE A 509 -12.97 0.34 2.35
N LEU A 510 -13.15 0.99 1.19
CA LEU A 510 -14.42 1.61 0.80
C LEU A 510 -15.55 0.58 0.72
N ASP A 511 -15.28 -0.60 0.16
CA ASP A 511 -16.25 -1.68 0.00
C ASP A 511 -16.79 -2.18 1.35
N ARG A 512 -15.92 -2.20 2.37
CA ARG A 512 -16.30 -2.67 3.71
C ARG A 512 -17.05 -1.65 4.55
N ILE A 513 -16.77 -0.35 4.37
CA ILE A 513 -17.29 0.67 5.27
C ILE A 513 -18.39 1.55 4.66
N CYS A 514 -18.38 1.75 3.32
CA CYS A 514 -19.26 2.72 2.69
C CYS A 514 -20.69 2.20 2.52
N THR A 515 -21.63 3.10 2.76
CA THR A 515 -23.06 2.93 2.46
C THR A 515 -23.47 3.74 1.24
N HIS A 516 -22.65 4.74 0.87
CA HIS A 516 -22.87 5.61 -0.28
C HIS A 516 -21.53 5.96 -0.92
N ILE A 517 -21.55 6.22 -2.21
CA ILE A 517 -20.38 6.68 -3.00
C ILE A 517 -20.69 8.02 -3.64
N LEU A 518 -19.79 8.98 -3.46
CA LEU A 518 -19.72 10.22 -4.22
C LEU A 518 -18.56 10.14 -5.20
N ALA A 519 -18.87 9.86 -6.45
CA ALA A 519 -17.87 9.69 -7.49
C ALA A 519 -17.65 10.99 -8.27
N PHE A 520 -16.38 11.40 -8.40
CA PHE A 520 -15.96 12.50 -9.25
C PHE A 520 -15.60 11.92 -10.63
N GLU A 521 -16.39 12.25 -11.65
CA GLU A 521 -16.22 11.74 -13.00
C GLU A 521 -15.31 12.62 -13.89
N GLY A 522 -14.78 13.71 -13.33
CA GLY A 522 -13.99 14.72 -14.04
C GLY A 522 -14.84 15.84 -14.64
N ASN A 523 -14.19 16.92 -15.13
CA ASN A 523 -14.83 18.09 -15.69
C ASN A 523 -15.95 18.70 -14.81
N GLY A 524 -15.76 18.68 -13.49
CA GLY A 524 -16.70 19.21 -12.51
C GLY A 524 -17.90 18.32 -12.19
N LYS A 525 -18.10 17.22 -12.90
CA LYS A 525 -19.25 16.34 -12.70
C LYS A 525 -19.04 15.36 -11.57
N THR A 526 -20.10 15.19 -10.78
CA THR A 526 -20.14 14.20 -9.69
C THR A 526 -21.36 13.30 -9.83
N ARG A 527 -21.26 12.11 -9.27
CA ARG A 527 -22.36 11.13 -9.23
C ARG A 527 -22.55 10.65 -7.80
N TRP A 528 -23.76 10.75 -7.31
CA TRP A 528 -24.16 10.16 -6.03
C TRP A 528 -24.74 8.77 -6.24
N PHE A 529 -24.25 7.78 -5.50
CA PHE A 529 -24.69 6.39 -5.58
C PHE A 529 -24.94 5.83 -4.17
N GLU A 530 -26.06 5.13 -3.98
CA GLU A 530 -26.39 4.43 -2.75
C GLU A 530 -25.92 2.97 -2.87
N GLY A 531 -24.97 2.57 -2.08
CA GLY A 531 -24.31 1.27 -2.11
C GLY A 531 -22.83 1.35 -1.76
N ASP A 532 -22.18 0.19 -1.73
CA ASP A 532 -20.74 0.07 -1.57
C ASP A 532 -19.99 0.29 -2.91
N PHE A 533 -18.67 0.19 -2.86
CA PHE A 533 -17.84 0.44 -4.03
C PHE A 533 -18.02 -0.63 -5.12
N SER A 534 -18.18 -1.90 -4.74
CA SER A 534 -18.42 -3.01 -5.69
C SER A 534 -19.74 -2.84 -6.42
N ALA A 535 -20.81 -2.50 -5.73
CA ALA A 535 -22.11 -2.22 -6.34
C ALA A 535 -22.06 -1.01 -7.28
N TYR A 536 -21.31 0.03 -6.93
CA TYR A 536 -21.06 1.18 -7.80
C TYR A 536 -20.32 0.76 -9.08
N GLU A 537 -19.26 -0.04 -8.98
CA GLU A 537 -18.56 -0.55 -10.17
C GLU A 537 -19.45 -1.43 -11.06
N GLU A 538 -20.28 -2.28 -10.46
CA GLU A 538 -21.23 -3.11 -11.21
C GLU A 538 -22.26 -2.26 -11.95
N ALA A 539 -22.79 -1.22 -11.31
CA ALA A 539 -23.71 -0.28 -11.94
C ALA A 539 -23.07 0.44 -13.14
N LEU A 540 -21.81 0.89 -12.99
CA LEU A 540 -21.06 1.49 -14.11
C LEU A 540 -20.84 0.52 -15.26
N ARG A 541 -20.55 -0.75 -14.96
CA ARG A 541 -20.38 -1.80 -15.98
C ARG A 541 -21.68 -2.10 -16.73
N ALA A 542 -22.80 -2.07 -16.02
CA ALA A 542 -24.12 -2.32 -16.61
C ALA A 542 -24.57 -1.16 -17.52
N GLU A 543 -24.25 0.09 -17.16
CA GLU A 543 -24.60 1.27 -17.96
C GLU A 543 -23.77 1.41 -19.23
N ASP A 544 -22.49 1.13 -19.15
CA ASP A 544 -21.57 1.24 -20.29
C ASP A 544 -20.54 0.10 -20.29
N PRO A 545 -20.88 -1.06 -20.87
CA PRO A 545 -19.93 -2.16 -21.05
C PRO A 545 -18.66 -1.75 -21.82
N SER A 546 -18.77 -0.75 -22.70
CA SER A 546 -17.63 -0.24 -23.47
C SER A 546 -16.68 0.63 -22.63
N ARG A 547 -17.12 1.17 -21.50
CA ARG A 547 -16.22 1.86 -20.55
C ARG A 547 -15.18 0.92 -19.95
N VAL A 548 -15.52 -0.34 -19.75
CA VAL A 548 -14.56 -1.37 -19.29
C VAL A 548 -13.63 -1.79 -20.45
N GLU A 549 -14.14 -1.90 -21.65
CA GLU A 549 -13.34 -2.16 -22.85
C GLU A 549 -12.56 -0.92 -23.29
N ASN A 550 -13.11 0.30 -23.20
CA ASN A 550 -12.41 1.55 -23.47
C ASN A 550 -11.39 1.92 -22.38
N ARG A 551 -11.60 1.56 -21.11
CA ARG A 551 -10.54 1.58 -20.10
C ARG A 551 -9.41 0.60 -20.46
N ARG A 552 -9.72 -0.56 -21.06
CA ARG A 552 -8.74 -1.48 -21.64
C ARG A 552 -8.14 -0.98 -22.96
N SER A 553 -8.89 -0.21 -23.76
CA SER A 553 -8.47 0.24 -25.10
C SER A 553 -7.82 1.61 -25.10
N LYS A 554 -8.11 2.47 -24.10
CA LYS A 554 -7.45 3.77 -23.93
C LYS A 554 -5.97 3.60 -23.56
N TYR A 555 -5.66 2.54 -22.81
CA TYR A 555 -4.29 2.10 -22.55
C TYR A 555 -4.10 0.75 -23.24
N ARG A 556 -3.59 0.76 -24.48
CA ARG A 556 -3.22 -0.47 -25.17
C ARG A 556 -2.24 -1.26 -24.28
N LYS A 557 -2.43 -2.59 -24.24
CA LYS A 557 -1.44 -3.48 -23.61
C LYS A 557 -0.06 -3.15 -24.16
N ILE A 558 0.92 -3.04 -23.28
CA ILE A 558 2.32 -3.10 -23.71
C ILE A 558 2.43 -4.44 -24.46
N PRO A 559 2.82 -4.47 -25.73
CA PRO A 559 2.97 -5.74 -26.44
C PRO A 559 3.85 -6.66 -25.61
N GLN A 560 3.38 -7.87 -25.38
CA GLN A 560 4.16 -8.89 -24.70
C GLN A 560 5.40 -9.17 -25.57
N ILE A 561 6.56 -9.07 -24.98
CA ILE A 561 7.85 -9.41 -25.59
C ILE A 561 8.03 -10.91 -25.59
#